data_2dc895e6106ad742129666ae1c080d7d
#
_entry.id   2dc895e6106ad742129666ae1c080d7d
#
_cell.length_a   1.000
_cell.length_b   1.000
_cell.length_c   1.000
_cell.angle_alpha   90.00
_cell.angle_beta   90.00
_cell.angle_gamma   90.00
#
_symmetry.space_group_name_H-M   'P 1'
#
loop_
_entity.id
_entity.type
_entity.pdbx_description
1 polymer ?
#
loop_
_entity_poly.entity_id
_entity_poly.type
_entity_poly.pdbx_seq_one_letter_code
_entity_poly.pdbx_strand_id
1 'polypeptide(L)'
;GLPEYEYIVKEKGVFYWRSPMKVDLDVARFMELVREGEEEVDETRKMNLWEKACRLYKGELLPMQSGEDWVIMNSVRYKDKYSKILRRLCAYRKEQHEYDTILELTDNAIEIYPFDEWQSLKIDALMGMNRYKEAYQLYDATSKMFFEELGITPSERMMNQFQEMSERMGRKYHAAGEIKEDLKEPEYEDGAFYCSLPSFRDNYRLVRRLIERNGQSAFLMVCSL
;
A
#
# COMPACT_ATOMS: atom_id res chain seq x y z
N GLY A 1 -12.94 -13.22 32.89
CA GLY A 1 -12.37 -12.00 33.47
C GLY A 1 -11.01 -12.28 34.07
N LEU A 2 -10.23 -11.25 34.37
CA LEU A 2 -8.96 -11.39 35.08
C LEU A 2 -9.22 -11.88 36.54
N PRO A 3 -8.34 -12.70 37.13
CA PRO A 3 -8.42 -13.06 38.53
C PRO A 3 -8.41 -11.82 39.43
N GLU A 4 -9.02 -11.90 40.61
CA GLU A 4 -8.98 -10.81 41.58
C GLU A 4 -7.55 -10.64 42.13
N TYR A 5 -6.92 -9.52 41.77
CA TYR A 5 -5.53 -9.21 42.12
C TYR A 5 -5.28 -7.71 41.94
N GLU A 6 -4.37 -7.13 42.74
CA GLU A 6 -3.95 -5.74 42.59
C GLU A 6 -2.92 -5.63 41.45
N TYR A 7 -3.39 -5.41 40.24
CA TYR A 7 -2.56 -5.37 39.05
C TYR A 7 -1.72 -4.09 38.90
N ILE A 8 -2.17 -3.01 39.50
CA ILE A 8 -1.47 -1.70 39.47
C ILE A 8 -1.04 -1.34 40.88
N VAL A 9 0.25 -1.33 41.12
CA VAL A 9 0.84 -1.02 42.44
C VAL A 9 1.58 0.31 42.34
N LYS A 10 1.37 1.20 43.32
CA LYS A 10 2.08 2.48 43.41
C LYS A 10 3.18 2.40 44.44
N GLU A 11 4.43 2.51 44.02
CA GLU A 11 5.60 2.57 44.92
C GLU A 11 6.43 3.81 44.59
N LYS A 12 6.74 4.61 45.62
CA LYS A 12 7.55 5.84 45.50
C LYS A 12 7.06 6.82 44.43
N GLY A 13 5.74 6.89 44.20
CA GLY A 13 5.14 7.78 43.20
C GLY A 13 5.10 7.23 41.76
N VAL A 14 5.64 6.04 41.54
CA VAL A 14 5.61 5.36 40.23
C VAL A 14 4.60 4.23 40.25
N PHE A 15 3.86 4.08 39.18
CA PHE A 15 2.92 2.96 39.00
C PHE A 15 3.63 1.81 38.28
N TYR A 16 3.45 0.61 38.82
CA TYR A 16 3.98 -0.63 38.25
C TYR A 16 2.84 -1.59 37.95
N TRP A 17 2.96 -2.25 36.81
CA TRP A 17 2.15 -3.42 36.52
C TRP A 17 2.70 -4.63 37.26
N ARG A 18 1.85 -5.28 38.07
CA ARG A 18 2.17 -6.53 38.74
C ARG A 18 1.11 -7.56 38.38
N SER A 19 1.51 -8.71 37.92
CA SER A 19 0.58 -9.78 37.55
C SER A 19 1.10 -11.13 38.02
N PRO A 20 0.23 -12.00 38.57
CA PRO A 20 0.56 -13.38 38.87
C PRO A 20 0.61 -14.24 37.60
N MET A 21 0.10 -13.72 36.48
CA MET A 21 0.09 -14.39 35.18
C MET A 21 1.18 -13.79 34.28
N LYS A 22 1.69 -14.64 33.39
CA LYS A 22 2.54 -14.16 32.30
C LYS A 22 1.71 -13.26 31.38
N VAL A 23 2.14 -12.02 31.20
CA VAL A 23 1.52 -11.08 30.27
C VAL A 23 2.35 -11.09 28.99
N ASP A 24 1.69 -11.31 27.87
CA ASP A 24 2.26 -11.21 26.54
C ASP A 24 1.70 -9.94 25.88
N LEU A 25 2.60 -8.99 25.58
CA LEU A 25 2.26 -7.73 24.95
C LEU A 25 2.70 -7.80 23.49
N ASP A 26 1.76 -7.62 22.58
CA ASP A 26 2.01 -7.64 21.13
C ASP A 26 3.08 -6.65 20.70
N VAL A 27 3.04 -5.41 21.21
CA VAL A 27 4.06 -4.38 20.92
C VAL A 27 5.45 -4.76 21.47
N ALA A 28 5.53 -5.41 22.62
CA ALA A 28 6.80 -5.87 23.18
C ALA A 28 7.38 -7.01 22.33
N ARG A 29 6.54 -7.96 21.95
CA ARG A 29 6.91 -9.07 21.08
C ARG A 29 7.30 -8.59 19.68
N PHE A 30 6.57 -7.62 19.12
CA PHE A 30 6.93 -6.98 17.85
C PHE A 30 8.33 -6.38 17.93
N MET A 31 8.60 -5.57 18.93
CA MET A 31 9.91 -4.92 19.09
C MET A 31 11.05 -5.91 19.37
N GLU A 32 10.78 -7.00 20.09
CA GLU A 32 11.74 -8.07 20.31
C GLU A 32 12.10 -8.76 18.99
N LEU A 33 11.11 -9.15 18.17
CA LEU A 33 11.36 -9.77 16.86
C LEU A 33 12.09 -8.84 15.90
N VAL A 34 11.80 -7.53 15.93
CA VAL A 34 12.53 -6.53 15.14
C VAL A 34 14.01 -6.51 15.57
N ARG A 35 14.29 -6.43 16.89
CA ARG A 35 15.65 -6.41 17.45
C ARG A 35 16.40 -7.71 17.16
N GLU A 36 15.78 -8.86 17.41
CA GLU A 36 16.36 -10.17 17.09
C GLU A 36 16.76 -10.24 15.61
N GLY A 37 15.91 -9.76 14.70
CA GLY A 37 16.24 -9.70 13.28
C GLY A 37 17.33 -8.67 12.94
N GLU A 38 17.42 -7.54 13.66
CA GLU A 38 18.51 -6.56 13.49
C GLU A 38 19.87 -7.16 13.92
N GLU A 39 19.90 -8.04 14.92
CA GLU A 39 21.08 -8.72 15.45
C GLU A 39 21.45 -10.01 14.68
N GLU A 40 20.50 -10.58 13.91
CA GLU A 40 20.72 -11.83 13.18
C GLU A 40 21.63 -11.62 11.96
N VAL A 41 22.60 -12.51 11.81
CA VAL A 41 23.58 -12.49 10.71
C VAL A 41 23.08 -13.26 9.49
N ASP A 42 22.35 -14.34 9.69
CA ASP A 42 21.77 -15.12 8.61
C ASP A 42 20.56 -14.38 8.00
N GLU A 43 20.68 -13.98 6.73
CA GLU A 43 19.67 -13.15 6.07
C GLU A 43 18.31 -13.87 6.00
N THR A 44 18.27 -15.17 5.79
CA THR A 44 17.02 -15.93 5.73
C THR A 44 16.33 -15.96 7.10
N ARG A 45 17.08 -16.19 8.16
CA ARG A 45 16.55 -16.17 9.54
C ARG A 45 16.08 -14.78 9.92
N LYS A 46 16.84 -13.74 9.57
CA LYS A 46 16.47 -12.34 9.74
C LYS A 46 15.13 -12.04 9.10
N MET A 47 14.95 -12.39 7.82
CA MET A 47 13.71 -12.15 7.10
C MET A 47 12.53 -12.91 7.72
N ASN A 48 12.74 -14.12 8.20
CA ASN A 48 11.71 -14.89 8.90
C ASN A 48 11.30 -14.27 10.25
N LEU A 49 12.23 -13.67 10.98
CA LEU A 49 11.93 -12.91 12.21
C LEU A 49 11.13 -11.65 11.90
N TRP A 50 11.53 -10.91 10.89
CA TRP A 50 10.83 -9.71 10.46
C TRP A 50 9.44 -10.01 9.86
N GLU A 51 9.27 -11.13 9.17
CA GLU A 51 7.95 -11.56 8.70
C GLU A 51 7.00 -11.84 9.86
N LYS A 52 7.49 -12.54 10.91
CA LYS A 52 6.70 -12.75 12.14
C LYS A 52 6.35 -11.42 12.81
N ALA A 53 7.27 -10.46 12.83
CA ALA A 53 7.01 -9.12 13.34
C ALA A 53 5.93 -8.40 12.51
N CYS A 54 6.02 -8.43 11.17
CA CYS A 54 5.02 -7.82 10.29
C CYS A 54 3.62 -8.42 10.47
N ARG A 55 3.52 -9.75 10.62
CA ARG A 55 2.23 -10.44 10.86
C ARG A 55 1.62 -10.12 12.23
N LEU A 56 2.46 -9.77 13.20
CA LEU A 56 2.01 -9.39 14.54
C LEU A 56 1.51 -7.93 14.60
N TYR A 57 2.02 -7.07 13.72
CA TYR A 57 1.66 -5.65 13.69
C TYR A 57 0.21 -5.47 13.17
N LYS A 58 -0.65 -4.82 13.96
CA LYS A 58 -2.08 -4.67 13.67
C LYS A 58 -2.55 -3.22 13.51
N GLY A 59 -1.65 -2.27 13.61
CA GLY A 59 -1.97 -0.86 13.48
C GLY A 59 -1.36 0.03 14.55
N GLU A 60 -2.01 1.15 14.81
CA GLU A 60 -1.52 2.14 15.76
C GLU A 60 -1.63 1.67 17.22
N LEU A 61 -0.66 2.11 18.02
CA LEU A 61 -0.66 1.84 19.46
C LEU A 61 -1.84 2.54 20.11
N LEU A 62 -2.66 1.81 20.88
CA LEU A 62 -3.74 2.34 21.71
C LEU A 62 -4.57 3.45 21.01
N PRO A 63 -5.28 3.14 19.92
CA PRO A 63 -5.95 4.16 19.10
C PRO A 63 -6.97 4.99 19.89
N MET A 64 -7.52 4.45 20.99
CA MET A 64 -8.43 5.17 21.88
C MET A 64 -7.71 6.25 22.74
N GLN A 65 -6.39 6.19 22.87
CA GLN A 65 -5.53 7.14 23.58
C GLN A 65 -4.61 7.92 22.63
N SER A 66 -4.98 8.06 21.38
CA SER A 66 -4.18 8.72 20.33
C SER A 66 -3.88 10.21 20.61
N GLY A 67 -4.54 10.84 21.60
CA GLY A 67 -4.25 12.19 22.04
C GLY A 67 -3.09 12.32 23.06
N GLU A 68 -2.58 11.21 23.58
CA GLU A 68 -1.50 11.23 24.57
C GLU A 68 -0.13 11.29 23.87
N ASP A 69 0.73 12.26 24.26
CA ASP A 69 2.04 12.49 23.62
C ASP A 69 2.90 11.22 23.57
N TRP A 70 2.92 10.43 24.64
CA TRP A 70 3.70 9.20 24.69
C TRP A 70 3.15 8.11 23.75
N VAL A 71 1.82 8.08 23.50
CA VAL A 71 1.21 7.17 22.53
C VAL A 71 1.59 7.59 21.11
N ILE A 72 1.48 8.88 20.80
CA ILE A 72 1.85 9.44 19.50
C ILE A 72 3.31 9.11 19.18
N MET A 73 4.24 9.42 20.09
CA MET A 73 5.67 9.16 19.89
C MET A 73 5.97 7.69 19.64
N ASN A 74 5.35 6.79 20.41
CA ASN A 74 5.56 5.36 20.23
C ASN A 74 4.89 4.82 18.97
N SER A 75 3.69 5.30 18.61
CA SER A 75 3.01 4.93 17.36
C SER A 75 3.86 5.27 16.14
N VAL A 76 4.41 6.48 16.08
CA VAL A 76 5.33 6.89 15.01
C VAL A 76 6.56 5.99 14.96
N ARG A 77 7.16 5.67 16.11
CA ARG A 77 8.33 4.80 16.20
C ARG A 77 8.01 3.37 15.71
N TYR A 78 6.87 2.81 16.09
CA TYR A 78 6.47 1.46 15.68
C TYR A 78 6.11 1.42 14.20
N LYS A 79 5.41 2.42 13.68
CA LYS A 79 5.11 2.57 12.26
C LYS A 79 6.39 2.67 11.42
N ASP A 80 7.37 3.47 11.85
CA ASP A 80 8.67 3.58 11.16
C ASP A 80 9.39 2.23 11.09
N LYS A 81 9.48 1.52 12.22
CA LYS A 81 10.07 0.18 12.27
C LYS A 81 9.33 -0.80 11.36
N TYR A 82 8.01 -0.86 11.45
CA TYR A 82 7.17 -1.71 10.61
C TYR A 82 7.41 -1.43 9.12
N SER A 83 7.32 -0.15 8.73
CA SER A 83 7.49 0.27 7.34
C SER A 83 8.88 -0.11 6.79
N LYS A 84 9.92 0.06 7.60
CA LYS A 84 11.29 -0.26 7.22
C LYS A 84 11.50 -1.75 7.00
N ILE A 85 11.08 -2.58 7.96
CA ILE A 85 11.25 -4.03 7.84
C ILE A 85 10.38 -4.61 6.73
N LEU A 86 9.14 -4.11 6.54
CA LEU A 86 8.24 -4.57 5.49
C LEU A 86 8.81 -4.29 4.08
N ARG A 87 9.34 -3.08 3.84
CA ARG A 87 9.98 -2.76 2.55
C ARG A 87 11.16 -3.67 2.27
N ARG A 88 12.01 -3.92 3.27
CA ARG A 88 13.17 -4.81 3.13
C ARG A 88 12.74 -6.25 2.88
N LEU A 89 11.75 -6.73 3.61
CA LEU A 89 11.18 -8.06 3.47
C LEU A 89 10.59 -8.27 2.08
N CYS A 90 9.78 -7.32 1.58
CA CYS A 90 9.22 -7.39 0.23
C CYS A 90 10.30 -7.40 -0.85
N ALA A 91 11.38 -6.61 -0.68
CA ALA A 91 12.51 -6.63 -1.62
C ALA A 91 13.19 -8.01 -1.64
N TYR A 92 13.48 -8.59 -0.47
CA TYR A 92 14.07 -9.91 -0.36
C TYR A 92 13.19 -11.00 -0.96
N ARG A 93 11.89 -11.01 -0.63
CA ARG A 93 10.91 -11.99 -1.17
C ARG A 93 10.76 -11.86 -2.69
N LYS A 94 10.87 -10.65 -3.24
CA LYS A 94 10.87 -10.40 -4.69
C LYS A 94 12.07 -11.07 -5.38
N GLU A 95 13.26 -10.99 -4.79
CA GLU A 95 14.47 -11.66 -5.29
C GLU A 95 14.34 -13.19 -5.27
N GLN A 96 13.58 -13.73 -4.31
CA GLN A 96 13.29 -15.16 -4.22
C GLN A 96 12.08 -15.59 -5.06
N HIS A 97 11.42 -14.68 -5.77
CA HIS A 97 10.18 -14.91 -6.53
C HIS A 97 8.99 -15.37 -5.67
N GLU A 98 9.01 -15.08 -4.37
CA GLU A 98 7.95 -15.42 -3.40
C GLU A 98 6.87 -14.34 -3.37
N TYR A 99 6.20 -14.14 -4.51
CA TYR A 99 5.24 -13.04 -4.70
C TYR A 99 3.97 -13.19 -3.85
N ASP A 100 3.50 -14.41 -3.60
CA ASP A 100 2.30 -14.64 -2.78
C ASP A 100 2.49 -14.10 -1.35
N THR A 101 3.69 -14.26 -0.79
CA THR A 101 4.03 -13.69 0.53
C THR A 101 4.00 -12.16 0.49
N ILE A 102 4.47 -11.55 -0.60
CA ILE A 102 4.40 -10.08 -0.76
C ILE A 102 2.94 -9.63 -0.84
N LEU A 103 2.08 -10.33 -1.59
CA LEU A 103 0.65 -9.99 -1.67
C LEU A 103 0.01 -10.01 -0.29
N GLU A 104 0.21 -11.06 0.49
CA GLU A 104 -0.35 -11.20 1.85
C GLU A 104 0.13 -10.07 2.79
N LEU A 105 1.43 -9.79 2.80
CA LEU A 105 2.02 -8.76 3.64
C LEU A 105 1.55 -7.34 3.26
N THR A 106 1.45 -7.08 1.97
CA THR A 106 0.99 -5.78 1.48
C THR A 106 -0.51 -5.58 1.66
N ASP A 107 -1.33 -6.63 1.59
CA ASP A 107 -2.75 -6.55 1.90
C ASP A 107 -2.99 -6.09 3.34
N ASN A 108 -2.30 -6.69 4.30
CA ASN A 108 -2.31 -6.23 5.70
C ASN A 108 -1.87 -4.76 5.83
N ALA A 109 -0.80 -4.38 5.13
CA ALA A 109 -0.27 -3.02 5.22
C ALA A 109 -1.22 -1.97 4.62
N ILE A 110 -1.88 -2.29 3.52
CA ILE A 110 -2.90 -1.44 2.87
C ILE A 110 -4.12 -1.27 3.78
N GLU A 111 -4.55 -2.34 4.45
CA GLU A 111 -5.67 -2.28 5.40
C GLU A 111 -5.36 -1.34 6.57
N ILE A 112 -4.13 -1.36 7.09
CA ILE A 112 -3.72 -0.52 8.23
C ILE A 112 -3.44 0.92 7.80
N TYR A 113 -2.76 1.11 6.66
CA TYR A 113 -2.29 2.40 6.16
C TYR A 113 -2.56 2.54 4.66
N PRO A 114 -3.80 2.79 4.25
CA PRO A 114 -4.19 2.80 2.83
C PRO A 114 -3.50 3.88 1.99
N PHE A 115 -3.01 4.95 2.64
CA PHE A 115 -2.38 6.08 1.96
C PHE A 115 -0.84 6.09 1.98
N ASP A 116 -0.22 5.02 2.49
CA ASP A 116 1.25 4.90 2.58
C ASP A 116 1.89 4.27 1.33
N GLU A 117 1.17 4.17 0.22
CA GLU A 117 1.61 3.60 -1.07
C GLU A 117 2.11 2.14 -1.02
N TRP A 118 1.60 1.33 -0.10
CA TRP A 118 1.87 -0.12 -0.07
C TRP A 118 1.38 -0.83 -1.32
N GLN A 119 0.39 -0.26 -2.00
CA GLN A 119 -0.14 -0.70 -3.28
C GLN A 119 0.93 -0.81 -4.35
N SER A 120 1.92 0.09 -4.34
CA SER A 120 3.05 0.03 -5.26
C SER A 120 3.87 -1.26 -5.14
N LEU A 121 4.07 -1.78 -3.90
CA LEU A 121 4.74 -3.06 -3.69
C LEU A 121 3.88 -4.24 -4.15
N LYS A 122 2.56 -4.16 -3.93
CA LYS A 122 1.60 -5.17 -4.40
C LYS A 122 1.53 -5.21 -5.93
N ILE A 123 1.51 -4.04 -6.58
CA ILE A 123 1.59 -3.92 -8.04
C ILE A 123 2.85 -4.60 -8.58
N ASP A 124 4.02 -4.33 -7.97
CA ASP A 124 5.28 -4.98 -8.34
C ASP A 124 5.20 -6.51 -8.27
N ALA A 125 4.59 -7.06 -7.21
CA ALA A 125 4.42 -8.50 -7.05
C ALA A 125 3.48 -9.08 -8.13
N LEU A 126 2.34 -8.45 -8.38
CA LEU A 126 1.39 -8.85 -9.45
C LEU A 126 2.04 -8.83 -10.83
N MET A 127 2.86 -7.80 -11.11
CA MET A 127 3.62 -7.71 -12.37
C MET A 127 4.65 -8.84 -12.47
N GLY A 128 5.34 -9.17 -11.38
CA GLY A 128 6.27 -10.29 -11.30
C GLY A 128 5.61 -11.65 -11.59
N MET A 129 4.33 -11.79 -11.21
CA MET A 129 3.49 -12.97 -11.51
C MET A 129 2.86 -12.92 -12.92
N ASN A 130 3.13 -11.90 -13.72
CA ASN A 130 2.46 -11.64 -15.01
C ASN A 130 0.93 -11.40 -14.90
N ARG A 131 0.43 -11.02 -13.72
CA ARG A 131 -0.98 -10.69 -13.44
C ARG A 131 -1.26 -9.20 -13.75
N TYR A 132 -0.93 -8.78 -14.97
CA TYR A 132 -0.96 -7.35 -15.37
C TYR A 132 -2.36 -6.73 -15.29
N LYS A 133 -3.42 -7.49 -15.57
CA LYS A 133 -4.81 -6.99 -15.46
C LYS A 133 -5.15 -6.60 -14.02
N GLU A 134 -4.78 -7.44 -13.07
CA GLU A 134 -5.02 -7.16 -11.64
C GLU A 134 -4.14 -6.02 -11.12
N ALA A 135 -2.88 -5.97 -11.57
CA ALA A 135 -1.98 -4.86 -11.27
C ALA A 135 -2.54 -3.52 -11.77
N TYR A 136 -3.10 -3.51 -12.99
CA TYR A 136 -3.74 -2.32 -13.56
C TYR A 136 -5.00 -1.91 -12.78
N GLN A 137 -5.87 -2.86 -12.45
CA GLN A 137 -7.07 -2.60 -11.64
C GLN A 137 -6.71 -2.00 -10.26
N LEU A 138 -5.67 -2.53 -9.62
CA LEU A 138 -5.19 -2.01 -8.35
C LEU A 138 -4.63 -0.59 -8.50
N TYR A 139 -3.86 -0.33 -9.57
CA TYR A 139 -3.34 1.01 -9.86
C TYR A 139 -4.48 2.02 -10.05
N ASP A 140 -5.49 1.66 -10.86
CA ASP A 140 -6.62 2.54 -11.16
C ASP A 140 -7.43 2.86 -9.89
N ALA A 141 -7.80 1.83 -9.12
CA ALA A 141 -8.50 2.00 -7.85
C ALA A 141 -7.71 2.86 -6.85
N THR A 142 -6.39 2.65 -6.75
CA THR A 142 -5.52 3.43 -5.86
C THR A 142 -5.41 4.88 -6.30
N SER A 143 -5.26 5.11 -7.60
CA SER A 143 -5.16 6.47 -8.17
C SER A 143 -6.45 7.26 -7.93
N LYS A 144 -7.60 6.61 -8.11
CA LYS A 144 -8.90 7.19 -7.83
C LYS A 144 -9.06 7.54 -6.34
N MET A 145 -8.75 6.60 -5.45
CA MET A 145 -8.80 6.80 -4.01
C MET A 145 -7.90 7.97 -3.56
N PHE A 146 -6.67 8.05 -4.03
CA PHE A 146 -5.74 9.13 -3.67
C PHE A 146 -6.24 10.49 -4.15
N PHE A 147 -6.82 10.53 -5.35
CA PHE A 147 -7.38 11.77 -5.88
C PHE A 147 -8.65 12.20 -5.11
N GLU A 148 -9.59 11.29 -4.85
CA GLU A 148 -10.85 11.60 -4.17
C GLU A 148 -10.65 11.96 -2.68
N GLU A 149 -9.78 11.25 -1.97
CA GLU A 149 -9.62 11.43 -0.52
C GLU A 149 -8.55 12.48 -0.15
N LEU A 150 -7.49 12.61 -0.97
CA LEU A 150 -6.35 13.45 -0.65
C LEU A 150 -6.10 14.58 -1.66
N GLY A 151 -6.79 14.57 -2.81
CA GLY A 151 -6.54 15.53 -3.89
C GLY A 151 -5.15 15.40 -4.54
N ILE A 152 -4.47 14.26 -4.38
CA ILE A 152 -3.11 14.04 -4.88
C ILE A 152 -3.08 13.05 -6.05
N THR A 153 -2.08 13.20 -6.91
CA THR A 153 -1.80 12.27 -8.00
C THR A 153 -0.90 11.12 -7.52
N PRO A 154 -0.93 9.94 -8.18
CA PRO A 154 0.00 8.85 -7.89
C PRO A 154 1.46 9.29 -7.95
N SER A 155 2.31 8.62 -7.16
CA SER A 155 3.75 8.88 -7.18
C SER A 155 4.38 8.56 -8.54
N GLU A 156 5.55 9.12 -8.80
CA GLU A 156 6.35 8.83 -10.00
C GLU A 156 6.58 7.31 -10.17
N ARG A 157 6.81 6.61 -9.07
CA ARG A 157 6.97 5.16 -9.08
C ARG A 157 5.72 4.45 -9.62
N MET A 158 4.54 4.81 -9.11
CA MET A 158 3.28 4.24 -9.57
C MET A 158 2.99 4.59 -11.03
N MET A 159 3.34 5.79 -11.47
CA MET A 159 3.21 6.19 -12.88
C MET A 159 4.12 5.36 -13.80
N ASN A 160 5.35 5.07 -13.37
CA ASN A 160 6.27 4.21 -14.12
C ASN A 160 5.77 2.77 -14.19
N GLN A 161 5.22 2.24 -13.09
CA GLN A 161 4.57 0.92 -13.08
C GLN A 161 3.39 0.85 -14.06
N PHE A 162 2.56 1.89 -14.11
CA PHE A 162 1.47 1.98 -15.07
C PHE A 162 1.97 1.92 -16.52
N GLN A 163 3.00 2.68 -16.84
CA GLN A 163 3.60 2.67 -18.18
C GLN A 163 4.11 1.28 -18.55
N GLU A 164 4.83 0.60 -17.66
CA GLU A 164 5.34 -0.76 -17.89
C GLU A 164 4.19 -1.75 -18.11
N MET A 165 3.14 -1.68 -17.27
CA MET A 165 1.94 -2.53 -17.44
C MET A 165 1.29 -2.32 -18.80
N SER A 166 1.08 -1.06 -19.20
CA SER A 166 0.45 -0.69 -20.46
C SER A 166 1.24 -1.21 -21.66
N GLU A 167 2.57 -1.10 -21.64
CA GLU A 167 3.44 -1.63 -22.68
C GLU A 167 3.35 -3.15 -22.79
N ARG A 168 3.31 -3.86 -21.65
CA ARG A 168 3.24 -5.32 -21.63
C ARG A 168 1.85 -5.85 -22.00
N MET A 169 0.79 -5.16 -21.60
CA MET A 169 -0.57 -5.47 -22.04
C MET A 169 -0.76 -5.21 -23.53
N GLY A 170 -0.30 -4.08 -24.04
CA GLY A 170 -0.37 -3.75 -25.46
C GLY A 170 0.33 -4.77 -26.38
N ARG A 171 1.40 -5.43 -25.91
CA ARG A 171 2.07 -6.52 -26.66
C ARG A 171 1.28 -7.82 -26.71
N LYS A 172 0.31 -8.05 -25.82
CA LYS A 172 -0.52 -9.26 -25.78
C LYS A 172 -1.75 -9.17 -26.69
N TYR A 173 -2.19 -7.98 -27.07
CA TYR A 173 -3.35 -7.80 -27.94
C TYR A 173 -2.94 -7.98 -29.40
N HIS A 174 -3.01 -9.22 -29.88
CA HIS A 174 -2.70 -9.55 -31.31
C HIS A 174 -3.95 -9.66 -32.18
N ALA A 175 -5.16 -9.62 -31.62
CA ALA A 175 -6.39 -9.72 -32.40
C ALA A 175 -7.26 -8.46 -32.24
N ALA A 176 -7.60 -7.81 -33.35
CA ALA A 176 -8.46 -6.62 -33.36
C ALA A 176 -9.84 -6.83 -32.69
N GLY A 177 -10.30 -8.09 -32.64
CA GLY A 177 -11.55 -8.47 -31.99
C GLY A 177 -11.54 -8.38 -30.47
N GLU A 178 -10.42 -8.74 -29.83
CA GLU A 178 -10.25 -8.63 -28.36
C GLU A 178 -10.15 -7.18 -27.93
N ILE A 179 -9.46 -6.34 -28.70
CA ILE A 179 -9.37 -4.89 -28.45
C ILE A 179 -10.77 -4.26 -28.51
N LYS A 180 -11.62 -4.67 -29.45
CA LYS A 180 -12.96 -4.13 -29.62
C LYS A 180 -13.89 -4.51 -28.46
N GLU A 181 -13.73 -5.69 -27.88
CA GLU A 181 -14.52 -6.14 -26.73
C GLU A 181 -14.09 -5.42 -25.43
N ASP A 182 -12.79 -5.23 -25.22
CA ASP A 182 -12.24 -4.50 -24.07
C ASP A 182 -12.50 -2.98 -24.13
N LEU A 183 -12.76 -2.44 -25.33
CA LEU A 183 -13.12 -1.03 -25.53
C LEU A 183 -14.63 -0.77 -25.42
N LYS A 184 -15.46 -1.79 -25.21
CA LYS A 184 -16.88 -1.59 -24.90
C LYS A 184 -17.01 -1.04 -23.47
N GLU A 185 -17.45 0.20 -23.36
CA GLU A 185 -17.80 0.76 -22.07
C GLU A 185 -18.97 -0.02 -21.44
N PRO A 186 -18.88 -0.38 -20.14
CA PRO A 186 -20.08 -0.73 -19.39
C PRO A 186 -21.03 0.45 -19.41
N GLU A 187 -22.35 0.19 -19.44
CA GLU A 187 -23.44 1.15 -19.59
C GLU A 187 -23.13 2.55 -19.01
N TYR A 188 -23.40 3.57 -19.83
CA TYR A 188 -23.18 4.99 -19.51
C TYR A 188 -23.69 5.35 -18.11
N GLU A 189 -22.79 5.65 -17.18
CA GLU A 189 -23.13 6.50 -16.04
C GLU A 189 -23.07 7.95 -16.51
N ASP A 190 -24.16 8.70 -16.37
CA ASP A 190 -24.19 10.13 -16.61
C ASP A 190 -23.23 10.83 -15.65
N GLY A 191 -22.08 11.25 -16.14
CA GLY A 191 -21.07 11.94 -15.33
C GLY A 191 -19.78 12.27 -16.09
N ALA A 192 -18.87 12.98 -15.42
CA ALA A 192 -17.57 13.27 -15.97
C ALA A 192 -16.70 12.01 -15.95
N PHE A 193 -16.04 11.73 -17.06
CA PHE A 193 -15.11 10.62 -17.16
C PHE A 193 -13.86 10.88 -16.29
N TYR A 194 -13.66 10.07 -15.26
CA TYR A 194 -12.44 10.08 -14.48
C TYR A 194 -11.36 9.25 -15.16
N CYS A 195 -10.17 9.80 -15.31
CA CYS A 195 -9.02 9.04 -15.78
C CYS A 195 -7.73 9.46 -15.07
N SER A 196 -6.78 8.52 -14.99
CA SER A 196 -5.46 8.83 -14.45
C SER A 196 -4.72 9.87 -15.31
N LEU A 197 -3.78 10.60 -14.74
CA LEU A 197 -2.99 11.61 -15.46
C LEU A 197 -2.28 11.06 -16.72
N PRO A 198 -1.67 9.85 -16.71
CA PRO A 198 -1.14 9.25 -17.94
C PRO A 198 -2.23 9.01 -18.99
N SER A 199 -3.36 8.42 -18.63
CA SER A 199 -4.49 8.19 -19.54
C SER A 199 -5.05 9.51 -20.07
N PHE A 200 -5.14 10.55 -19.22
CA PHE A 200 -5.53 11.88 -19.66
C PHE A 200 -4.57 12.46 -20.70
N ARG A 201 -3.25 12.32 -20.50
CA ARG A 201 -2.26 12.79 -21.48
C ARG A 201 -2.40 12.12 -22.84
N ASP A 202 -2.66 10.83 -22.87
CA ASP A 202 -2.84 10.08 -24.11
C ASP A 202 -4.16 10.43 -24.80
N ASN A 203 -5.26 10.55 -24.05
CA ASN A 203 -6.53 11.05 -24.57
C ASN A 203 -6.41 12.51 -25.08
N TYR A 204 -5.72 13.39 -24.34
CA TYR A 204 -5.47 14.75 -24.79
C TYR A 204 -4.68 14.79 -26.12
N ARG A 205 -3.64 13.98 -26.26
CA ARG A 205 -2.84 13.88 -27.50
C ARG A 205 -3.70 13.38 -28.67
N LEU A 206 -4.57 12.40 -28.42
CA LEU A 206 -5.48 11.87 -29.42
C LEU A 206 -6.48 12.93 -29.86
N VAL A 207 -7.17 13.56 -28.94
CA VAL A 207 -8.15 14.63 -29.20
C VAL A 207 -7.48 15.80 -29.92
N ARG A 208 -6.29 16.23 -29.48
CA ARG A 208 -5.53 17.28 -30.17
C ARG A 208 -5.27 16.95 -31.65
N ARG A 209 -4.81 15.73 -31.95
CA ARG A 209 -4.58 15.29 -33.34
C ARG A 209 -5.89 15.25 -34.16
N LEU A 210 -7.01 14.85 -33.56
CA LEU A 210 -8.30 14.84 -34.21
C LEU A 210 -8.74 16.28 -34.55
N ILE A 211 -8.60 17.19 -33.61
CA ILE A 211 -8.93 18.62 -33.78
C ILE A 211 -8.07 19.25 -34.88
N GLU A 212 -6.74 19.02 -34.86
CA GLU A 212 -5.81 19.53 -35.87
C GLU A 212 -6.17 19.03 -37.29
N ARG A 213 -6.70 17.80 -37.43
CA ARG A 213 -7.11 17.24 -38.72
C ARG A 213 -8.46 17.76 -39.20
N ASN A 214 -9.38 18.02 -38.28
CA ASN A 214 -10.77 18.40 -38.60
C ASN A 214 -10.99 19.92 -38.62
N GLY A 215 -9.98 20.73 -38.29
CA GLY A 215 -10.07 22.18 -38.20
C GLY A 215 -11.02 22.70 -37.09
N GLN A 216 -11.34 21.86 -36.12
CA GLN A 216 -12.18 22.21 -34.98
C GLN A 216 -11.35 22.89 -33.87
N SER A 217 -12.02 23.57 -32.97
CA SER A 217 -11.41 24.15 -31.76
C SER A 217 -11.93 23.47 -30.51
N ALA A 218 -11.08 23.26 -29.51
CA ALA A 218 -11.47 22.79 -28.18
C ALA A 218 -10.71 23.56 -27.11
N PHE A 219 -11.28 23.61 -25.92
CA PHE A 219 -10.70 24.29 -24.77
C PHE A 219 -10.35 23.28 -23.70
N LEU A 220 -9.18 23.42 -23.08
CA LEU A 220 -8.80 22.72 -21.87
C LEU A 220 -9.10 23.63 -20.68
N MET A 221 -9.98 23.20 -19.78
CA MET A 221 -10.25 23.92 -18.54
C MET A 221 -9.57 23.20 -17.40
N VAL A 222 -8.78 23.92 -16.62
CA VAL A 222 -8.14 23.41 -15.40
C VAL A 222 -8.84 24.10 -14.22
N CYS A 223 -9.47 23.32 -13.37
CA CYS A 223 -10.07 23.79 -12.13
C CYS A 223 -9.18 23.34 -10.97
N SER A 224 -8.76 24.26 -10.12
CA SER A 224 -8.14 23.97 -8.83
C SER A 224 -9.22 24.08 -7.75
N LEU A 225 -9.36 23.05 -6.94
CA LEU A 225 -10.19 23.04 -5.73
C LEU A 225 -9.39 23.56 -4.55
#